data_bbc56c4a429359271beccf68733b4ce8
#
_entry.id   bbc56c4a429359271beccf68733b4ce8
#
_cell.length_a   1.000
_cell.length_b   1.000
_cell.length_c   1.000
_cell.angle_alpha   90.00
_cell.angle_beta   90.00
_cell.angle_gamma   90.00
#
_symmetry.space_group_name_H-M   'P 1'
#
loop_
_entity.id
_entity.type
_entity.pdbx_description
1 polymer ?
#
loop_
_entity_poly.entity_id
_entity_poly.type
_entity_poly.pdbx_seq_one_letter_code
_entity_poly.pdbx_strand_id
1 'polypeptide(L)'
;MTRRRLIAAALAMPLLGLAGRAAFAAGAPKETSWEDLMPKDWDPMKEFNAGDIGLVPEGSVREREMMRRMRELWDNAPTNPKMEGARVRLPGYVVPLEEVKGELKEFLLVPYFGACIHSPPPPANQIVHVKSSAPLKGWRTMDAVWVSGTLKSARADTAMGASGYLIADPVVERYVFKPRP
;
A
#
# COMPACT_ATOMS: atom_id res chain seq x y z
N MET A 1 -38.09 49.85 58.76
CA MET A 1 -38.69 49.32 57.52
C MET A 1 -37.56 49.02 56.53
N THR A 2 -37.07 47.78 56.48
CA THR A 2 -35.87 47.32 55.71
C THR A 2 -36.31 46.44 54.58
N ARG A 3 -36.22 46.95 53.36
CA ARG A 3 -36.51 46.15 52.14
C ARG A 3 -35.29 45.28 51.73
N ARG A 4 -35.37 43.97 51.94
CA ARG A 4 -34.43 42.99 51.45
C ARG A 4 -34.61 42.83 49.92
N ARG A 5 -33.59 43.19 49.16
CA ARG A 5 -33.51 42.86 47.72
C ARG A 5 -32.84 41.47 47.57
N LEU A 6 -33.60 40.50 47.09
CA LEU A 6 -33.07 39.18 46.65
C LEU A 6 -32.46 39.35 45.27
N ILE A 7 -31.16 39.09 45.18
CA ILE A 7 -30.44 39.03 43.93
C ILE A 7 -30.47 37.54 43.45
N ALA A 8 -31.25 37.28 42.41
CA ALA A 8 -31.23 35.98 41.76
C ALA A 8 -29.98 35.87 40.87
N ALA A 9 -29.01 35.04 41.25
CA ALA A 9 -27.88 34.72 40.45
C ALA A 9 -28.28 33.61 39.41
N ALA A 10 -28.39 33.98 38.15
CA ALA A 10 -28.57 33.05 37.05
C ALA A 10 -27.24 32.33 36.77
N LEU A 11 -27.18 31.04 37.09
CA LEU A 11 -26.08 30.16 36.64
C LEU A 11 -26.22 29.92 35.13
N ALA A 12 -25.40 30.55 34.35
CA ALA A 12 -25.21 30.20 32.95
C ALA A 12 -24.29 28.96 32.86
N MET A 13 -24.88 27.80 32.59
CA MET A 13 -24.14 26.56 32.27
C MET A 13 -23.60 26.68 30.84
N PRO A 14 -22.28 26.53 30.59
CA PRO A 14 -21.79 26.42 29.22
C PRO A 14 -22.16 25.02 28.70
N LEU A 15 -22.97 24.96 27.62
CA LEU A 15 -23.13 23.79 26.81
C LEU A 15 -21.76 23.50 26.15
N LEU A 16 -20.97 22.61 26.77
CA LEU A 16 -19.86 21.96 26.04
C LEU A 16 -20.47 21.13 24.91
N GLY A 17 -20.38 21.66 23.68
CA GLY A 17 -20.71 20.93 22.50
C GLY A 17 -19.83 19.68 22.41
N LEU A 18 -20.41 18.49 22.65
CA LEU A 18 -19.86 17.23 22.19
C LEU A 18 -19.87 17.26 20.65
N ALA A 19 -18.81 17.83 20.07
CA ALA A 19 -18.45 17.49 18.67
C ALA A 19 -18.11 16.03 18.65
N GLY A 20 -19.12 15.17 18.51
CA GLY A 20 -18.97 13.76 18.24
C GLY A 20 -18.14 13.63 16.97
N ARG A 21 -16.86 13.25 17.12
CA ARG A 21 -16.12 12.65 16.03
C ARG A 21 -16.95 11.44 15.60
N ALA A 22 -17.66 11.60 14.49
CA ALA A 22 -18.19 10.47 13.76
C ALA A 22 -16.95 9.65 13.35
N ALA A 23 -16.53 8.75 14.23
CA ALA A 23 -15.68 7.63 13.85
C ALA A 23 -16.54 6.86 12.85
N PHE A 24 -16.31 7.10 11.57
CA PHE A 24 -16.80 6.20 10.54
C PHE A 24 -16.41 4.80 11.01
N ALA A 25 -17.40 3.97 11.26
CA ALA A 25 -17.25 2.55 11.54
C ALA A 25 -16.74 1.90 10.26
N ALA A 26 -15.48 2.17 9.95
CA ALA A 26 -14.80 1.53 8.86
C ALA A 26 -14.65 0.07 9.26
N GLY A 27 -15.33 -0.83 8.55
CA GLY A 27 -15.29 -2.27 8.80
C GLY A 27 -13.87 -2.81 8.97
N ALA A 28 -13.71 -3.95 9.62
CA ALA A 28 -12.40 -4.58 9.79
C ALA A 28 -11.70 -4.76 8.43
N PRO A 29 -10.37 -4.60 8.34
CA PRO A 29 -9.63 -4.86 7.11
C PRO A 29 -9.86 -6.28 6.63
N LYS A 30 -10.18 -6.45 5.34
CA LYS A 30 -10.39 -7.76 4.73
C LYS A 30 -9.06 -8.32 4.23
N GLU A 31 -8.77 -9.58 4.51
CA GLU A 31 -7.66 -10.28 3.86
C GLU A 31 -7.89 -10.26 2.35
N THR A 32 -6.91 -9.76 1.63
CA THR A 32 -6.98 -9.46 0.21
C THR A 32 -5.83 -10.18 -0.48
N SER A 33 -6.09 -10.79 -1.61
CA SER A 33 -5.05 -11.41 -2.41
C SER A 33 -4.39 -10.37 -3.33
N TRP A 34 -3.17 -10.66 -3.78
CA TRP A 34 -2.48 -9.82 -4.74
C TRP A 34 -3.17 -9.80 -6.10
N GLU A 35 -3.84 -10.90 -6.47
CA GLU A 35 -4.63 -11.02 -7.70
C GLU A 35 -5.83 -10.06 -7.71
N ASP A 36 -6.41 -9.75 -6.54
CA ASP A 36 -7.52 -8.80 -6.43
C ASP A 36 -7.11 -7.37 -6.82
N LEU A 37 -5.82 -7.04 -6.73
CA LEU A 37 -5.28 -5.73 -7.07
C LEU A 37 -5.18 -5.51 -8.58
N MET A 38 -5.21 -6.58 -9.37
CA MET A 38 -5.18 -6.51 -10.84
C MET A 38 -6.59 -6.44 -11.42
N PRO A 39 -6.82 -5.62 -12.47
CA PRO A 39 -8.02 -5.77 -13.30
C PRO A 39 -8.05 -7.16 -13.94
N LYS A 40 -9.22 -7.80 -13.97
CA LYS A 40 -9.37 -9.17 -14.48
C LYS A 40 -9.09 -9.32 -15.98
N ASP A 41 -9.22 -8.23 -16.71
CA ASP A 41 -9.01 -8.14 -18.15
C ASP A 41 -7.59 -7.69 -18.53
N TRP A 42 -6.77 -7.33 -17.54
CA TRP A 42 -5.38 -6.95 -17.77
C TRP A 42 -4.48 -8.17 -17.86
N ASP A 43 -3.83 -8.31 -19.00
CA ASP A 43 -2.85 -9.35 -19.28
C ASP A 43 -1.69 -8.74 -20.08
N PRO A 44 -0.53 -8.50 -19.44
CA PRO A 44 0.61 -7.89 -20.12
C PRO A 44 1.17 -8.75 -21.25
N MET A 45 0.93 -10.07 -21.22
CA MET A 45 1.43 -11.00 -22.24
C MET A 45 0.67 -10.91 -23.56
N LYS A 46 -0.53 -10.33 -23.58
CA LYS A 46 -1.28 -10.11 -24.84
C LYS A 46 -0.56 -9.19 -25.82
N GLU A 47 0.36 -8.36 -25.32
CA GLU A 47 1.14 -7.44 -26.16
C GLU A 47 2.41 -8.11 -26.73
N PHE A 48 2.73 -9.32 -26.31
CA PHE A 48 3.85 -10.10 -26.79
C PHE A 48 3.36 -11.36 -27.50
N ASN A 49 3.77 -11.53 -28.75
CA ASN A 49 3.52 -12.79 -29.43
C ASN A 49 4.43 -13.89 -28.86
N ALA A 50 3.87 -15.09 -28.62
CA ALA A 50 4.62 -16.22 -28.08
C ALA A 50 5.87 -16.56 -28.92
N GLY A 51 5.84 -16.32 -30.24
CA GLY A 51 6.98 -16.46 -31.15
C GLY A 51 8.08 -15.40 -30.96
N ASP A 52 7.74 -14.25 -30.35
CA ASP A 52 8.72 -13.19 -30.11
C ASP A 52 9.60 -13.49 -28.88
N ILE A 53 9.09 -14.28 -27.94
CA ILE A 53 9.78 -14.59 -26.67
C ILE A 53 10.75 -15.75 -26.79
N GLY A 54 10.44 -16.76 -27.62
CA GLY A 54 11.15 -18.03 -27.66
C GLY A 54 12.47 -18.08 -28.45
N LEU A 55 12.79 -17.06 -29.26
CA LEU A 55 13.90 -17.08 -30.22
C LEU A 55 14.78 -15.83 -30.20
N VAL A 56 14.79 -15.10 -29.08
CA VAL A 56 15.60 -13.88 -28.97
C VAL A 56 16.96 -14.24 -28.39
N PRO A 57 18.07 -14.07 -29.14
CA PRO A 57 19.40 -14.34 -28.62
C PRO A 57 19.74 -13.44 -27.43
N GLU A 58 20.32 -14.03 -26.38
CA GLU A 58 20.80 -13.33 -25.20
C GLU A 58 21.81 -12.23 -25.58
N GLY A 59 21.69 -11.06 -24.97
CA GLY A 59 22.53 -9.88 -25.24
C GLY A 59 22.23 -9.15 -26.55
N SER A 60 21.22 -9.59 -27.33
CA SER A 60 20.86 -8.97 -28.61
C SER A 60 20.17 -7.59 -28.42
N VAL A 61 20.18 -6.76 -29.47
CA VAL A 61 19.42 -5.49 -29.50
C VAL A 61 17.93 -5.77 -29.33
N ARG A 62 17.44 -6.85 -29.95
CA ARG A 62 16.02 -7.26 -29.87
C ARG A 62 15.61 -7.64 -28.45
N GLU A 63 16.47 -8.34 -27.71
CA GLU A 63 16.21 -8.65 -26.32
C GLU A 63 16.09 -7.38 -25.46
N ARG A 64 17.07 -6.47 -25.58
CA ARG A 64 17.04 -5.19 -24.83
C ARG A 64 15.79 -4.39 -25.13
N GLU A 65 15.35 -4.33 -26.38
CA GLU A 65 14.13 -3.63 -26.77
C GLU A 65 12.89 -4.30 -26.22
N MET A 66 12.81 -5.62 -26.25
CA MET A 66 11.72 -6.40 -25.65
C MET A 66 11.65 -6.20 -24.13
N MET A 67 12.79 -6.25 -23.44
CA MET A 67 12.87 -6.01 -22.00
C MET A 67 12.47 -4.58 -21.63
N ARG A 68 12.87 -3.58 -22.43
CA ARG A 68 12.45 -2.19 -22.25
C ARG A 68 10.93 -2.06 -22.37
N ARG A 69 10.34 -2.64 -23.42
CA ARG A 69 8.90 -2.62 -23.65
C ARG A 69 8.11 -3.33 -22.53
N MET A 70 8.61 -4.48 -22.09
CA MET A 70 8.01 -5.19 -20.95
C MET A 70 8.05 -4.33 -19.68
N ARG A 71 9.17 -3.66 -19.41
CA ARG A 71 9.31 -2.74 -18.29
C ARG A 71 8.27 -1.61 -18.37
N GLU A 72 8.13 -0.96 -19.52
CA GLU A 72 7.15 0.10 -19.74
C GLU A 72 5.72 -0.36 -19.48
N LEU A 73 5.36 -1.56 -19.93
CA LEU A 73 4.04 -2.15 -19.66
C LEU A 73 3.81 -2.43 -18.18
N TRP A 74 4.81 -2.94 -17.50
CA TRP A 74 4.73 -3.25 -16.07
C TRP A 74 4.68 -1.98 -15.21
N ASP A 75 5.50 -0.99 -15.52
CA ASP A 75 5.51 0.28 -14.79
C ASP A 75 4.20 1.07 -15.00
N ASN A 76 3.49 0.82 -16.08
CA ASN A 76 2.19 1.42 -16.39
C ASN A 76 0.99 0.47 -16.16
N ALA A 77 1.21 -0.64 -15.44
CA ALA A 77 0.15 -1.61 -15.16
C ALA A 77 -1.05 -0.94 -14.45
N PRO A 78 -2.28 -1.09 -14.99
CA PRO A 78 -3.46 -0.42 -14.45
C PRO A 78 -3.86 -1.00 -13.08
N THR A 79 -4.32 -0.13 -12.19
CA THR A 79 -4.90 -0.54 -10.91
C THR A 79 -6.35 -1.02 -11.09
N ASN A 80 -6.83 -1.88 -10.17
CA ASN A 80 -8.22 -2.29 -10.15
C ASN A 80 -9.10 -1.20 -9.51
N PRO A 81 -10.01 -0.53 -10.25
CA PRO A 81 -10.82 0.56 -9.71
C PRO A 81 -11.70 0.15 -8.52
N LYS A 82 -12.04 -1.15 -8.41
CA LYS A 82 -12.85 -1.69 -7.29
C LYS A 82 -12.09 -1.68 -5.96
N MET A 83 -10.78 -1.53 -6.01
CA MET A 83 -9.92 -1.50 -4.82
C MET A 83 -9.70 -0.09 -4.28
N GLU A 84 -10.15 0.96 -4.99
CA GLU A 84 -10.09 2.33 -4.50
C GLU A 84 -10.89 2.49 -3.20
N GLY A 85 -10.24 2.95 -2.13
CA GLY A 85 -10.86 3.14 -0.83
C GLY A 85 -11.12 1.84 -0.04
N ALA A 86 -10.76 0.67 -0.58
CA ALA A 86 -10.96 -0.61 0.10
C ALA A 86 -10.08 -0.72 1.35
N ARG A 87 -10.66 -1.24 2.44
CA ARG A 87 -9.90 -1.61 3.64
C ARG A 87 -9.33 -3.01 3.48
N VAL A 88 -8.04 -3.08 3.29
CA VAL A 88 -7.32 -4.30 2.98
C VAL A 88 -6.39 -4.74 4.11
N ARG A 89 -6.09 -6.04 4.14
CA ARG A 89 -5.00 -6.66 4.88
C ARG A 89 -4.23 -7.53 3.89
N LEU A 90 -3.04 -7.07 3.51
CA LEU A 90 -2.20 -7.68 2.49
C LEU A 90 -0.96 -8.31 3.12
N PRO A 91 -0.62 -9.57 2.77
CA PRO A 91 0.66 -10.16 3.14
C PRO A 91 1.73 -9.74 2.13
N GLY A 92 2.96 -9.58 2.56
CA GLY A 92 4.06 -9.27 1.62
C GLY A 92 5.39 -9.10 2.32
N TYR A 93 6.36 -8.61 1.55
CA TYR A 93 7.72 -8.37 2.00
C TYR A 93 8.07 -6.89 1.95
N VAL A 94 8.85 -6.45 2.93
CA VAL A 94 9.27 -5.05 3.09
C VAL A 94 10.45 -4.73 2.19
N VAL A 95 10.33 -3.71 1.34
CA VAL A 95 11.45 -3.09 0.59
C VAL A 95 11.58 -1.64 1.05
N PRO A 96 12.55 -1.31 1.92
CA PRO A 96 12.70 0.03 2.46
C PRO A 96 12.96 1.07 1.38
N LEU A 97 12.34 2.25 1.52
CA LEU A 97 12.59 3.45 0.70
C LEU A 97 13.17 4.58 1.56
N GLU A 98 12.60 4.81 2.74
CA GLU A 98 13.04 5.84 3.67
C GLU A 98 13.13 5.28 5.09
N GLU A 99 14.27 5.51 5.73
CA GLU A 99 14.49 5.23 7.14
C GLU A 99 14.87 6.50 7.90
N VAL A 100 14.31 6.68 9.08
CA VAL A 100 14.62 7.78 9.99
C VAL A 100 15.22 7.20 11.25
N LYS A 101 16.50 7.48 11.51
CA LYS A 101 17.26 6.95 12.67
C LYS A 101 17.24 5.41 12.76
N GLY A 102 17.24 4.72 11.62
CA GLY A 102 17.18 3.25 11.55
C GLY A 102 15.78 2.67 11.78
N GLU A 103 14.74 3.49 11.76
CA GLU A 103 13.34 3.08 11.83
C GLU A 103 12.65 3.34 10.48
N LEU A 104 11.86 2.39 10.02
CA LEU A 104 11.23 2.40 8.71
C LEU A 104 10.10 3.44 8.65
N LYS A 105 10.12 4.33 7.66
CA LYS A 105 9.09 5.34 7.44
C LYS A 105 8.32 5.14 6.16
N GLU A 106 9.03 4.84 5.08
CA GLU A 106 8.43 4.52 3.79
C GLU A 106 9.01 3.22 3.24
N PHE A 107 8.17 2.39 2.64
CA PHE A 107 8.60 1.14 2.01
C PHE A 107 7.65 0.71 0.89
N LEU A 108 8.13 -0.15 0.02
CA LEU A 108 7.25 -0.90 -0.88
C LEU A 108 6.89 -2.23 -0.22
N LEU A 109 5.61 -2.57 -0.27
CA LEU A 109 5.13 -3.91 0.02
C LEU A 109 5.05 -4.66 -1.31
N VAL A 110 5.71 -5.83 -1.37
CA VAL A 110 5.81 -6.65 -2.58
C VAL A 110 5.36 -8.10 -2.32
N PRO A 111 4.86 -8.82 -3.36
CA PRO A 111 4.21 -10.12 -3.16
C PRO A 111 5.15 -11.29 -2.87
N TYR A 112 6.42 -11.22 -3.27
CA TYR A 112 7.37 -12.33 -3.12
C TYR A 112 8.73 -11.87 -2.63
N PHE A 113 9.44 -12.79 -1.98
CA PHE A 113 10.79 -12.55 -1.47
C PHE A 113 11.78 -12.23 -2.60
N GLY A 114 12.60 -11.21 -2.39
CA GLY A 114 13.62 -10.79 -3.37
C GLY A 114 13.12 -9.83 -4.46
N ALA A 115 11.82 -9.56 -4.55
CA ALA A 115 11.28 -8.58 -5.48
C ALA A 115 11.95 -7.20 -5.31
N CYS A 116 12.21 -6.51 -6.42
CA CYS A 116 12.84 -5.18 -6.47
C CYS A 116 14.31 -5.12 -6.00
N ILE A 117 14.85 -6.17 -5.37
CA ILE A 117 16.22 -6.21 -4.85
C ILE A 117 17.08 -7.21 -5.63
N HIS A 118 16.62 -8.46 -5.72
CA HIS A 118 17.33 -9.56 -6.39
C HIS A 118 16.68 -10.01 -7.70
N SER A 119 15.46 -9.54 -7.95
CA SER A 119 14.67 -9.81 -9.15
C SER A 119 14.13 -8.50 -9.70
N PRO A 120 13.77 -8.43 -10.99
CA PRO A 120 13.05 -7.27 -11.53
C PRO A 120 11.81 -6.96 -10.69
N PRO A 121 11.44 -5.68 -10.55
CA PRO A 121 10.20 -5.30 -9.88
C PRO A 121 8.99 -6.00 -10.51
N PRO A 122 7.98 -6.39 -9.71
CA PRO A 122 6.70 -6.80 -10.25
C PRO A 122 5.99 -5.64 -10.96
N PRO A 123 4.88 -5.89 -11.69
CA PRO A 123 4.07 -4.83 -12.25
C PRO A 123 3.58 -3.85 -11.20
N ALA A 124 3.39 -2.57 -11.57
CA ALA A 124 3.01 -1.51 -10.63
C ALA A 124 1.73 -1.82 -9.85
N ASN A 125 0.77 -2.55 -10.43
CA ASN A 125 -0.43 -3.00 -9.74
C ASN A 125 -0.20 -4.16 -8.75
N GLN A 126 1.03 -4.64 -8.62
CA GLN A 126 1.49 -5.63 -7.64
C GLN A 126 2.51 -5.02 -6.68
N ILE A 127 2.58 -3.71 -6.59
CA ILE A 127 3.43 -2.98 -5.64
C ILE A 127 2.56 -1.95 -4.90
N VAL A 128 2.61 -1.98 -3.57
CA VAL A 128 1.93 -1.00 -2.72
C VAL A 128 2.98 -0.13 -2.04
N HIS A 129 2.93 1.18 -2.28
CA HIS A 129 3.71 2.15 -1.53
C HIS A 129 3.09 2.34 -0.14
N VAL A 130 3.85 2.16 0.90
CA VAL A 130 3.39 2.26 2.28
C VAL A 130 4.11 3.42 2.95
N LYS A 131 3.32 4.39 3.44
CA LYS A 131 3.82 5.60 4.11
C LYS A 131 3.27 5.69 5.53
N SER A 132 4.16 5.82 6.49
CA SER A 132 3.77 6.01 7.89
C SER A 132 4.09 7.43 8.36
N SER A 133 3.14 8.07 9.04
CA SER A 133 3.37 9.38 9.68
C SER A 133 4.39 9.31 10.83
N ALA A 134 4.48 8.16 11.50
CA ALA A 134 5.47 7.89 12.54
C ALA A 134 6.40 6.74 12.12
N PRO A 135 7.71 6.80 12.45
CA PRO A 135 8.64 5.72 12.15
C PRO A 135 8.22 4.38 12.78
N LEU A 136 8.33 3.30 12.01
CA LEU A 136 7.98 1.94 12.40
C LEU A 136 9.22 1.20 12.89
N LYS A 137 9.18 0.68 14.13
CA LYS A 137 10.32 0.04 14.79
C LYS A 137 10.41 -1.45 14.50
N GLY A 138 11.65 -1.95 14.40
CA GLY A 138 11.94 -3.39 14.38
C GLY A 138 11.64 -4.10 13.07
N TRP A 139 11.57 -3.36 11.94
CA TRP A 139 11.39 -3.89 10.60
C TRP A 139 12.69 -3.79 9.80
N ARG A 140 12.93 -4.79 8.97
CA ARG A 140 14.11 -4.90 8.10
C ARG A 140 13.71 -5.25 6.68
N THR A 141 14.64 -5.03 5.77
CA THR A 141 14.52 -5.49 4.38
C THR A 141 14.10 -6.96 4.32
N MET A 142 13.10 -7.26 3.51
CA MET A 142 12.53 -8.60 3.28
C MET A 142 11.87 -9.25 4.50
N ASP A 143 11.59 -8.50 5.56
CA ASP A 143 10.69 -9.01 6.61
C ASP A 143 9.32 -9.33 6.01
N ALA A 144 8.79 -10.52 6.32
CA ALA A 144 7.45 -10.91 5.96
C ALA A 144 6.43 -10.27 6.91
N VAL A 145 5.47 -9.54 6.35
CA VAL A 145 4.51 -8.73 7.10
C VAL A 145 3.08 -8.88 6.61
N TRP A 146 2.15 -8.55 7.48
CA TRP A 146 0.81 -8.13 7.12
C TRP A 146 0.75 -6.60 7.18
N VAL A 147 0.23 -5.98 6.14
CA VAL A 147 -0.06 -4.54 6.10
C VAL A 147 -1.55 -4.33 5.98
N SER A 148 -2.12 -3.64 6.95
CA SER A 148 -3.55 -3.29 6.97
C SER A 148 -3.72 -1.79 6.82
N GLY A 149 -4.69 -1.38 6.00
CA GLY A 149 -4.99 0.04 5.78
C GLY A 149 -6.03 0.26 4.70
N THR A 150 -6.24 1.53 4.36
CA THR A 150 -7.09 1.91 3.23
C THR A 150 -6.23 2.01 1.98
N LEU A 151 -6.56 1.22 0.98
CA LEU A 151 -5.87 1.20 -0.31
C LEU A 151 -6.34 2.39 -1.16
N LYS A 152 -5.40 3.06 -1.81
CA LYS A 152 -5.67 4.13 -2.77
C LYS A 152 -4.93 3.85 -4.06
N SER A 153 -5.57 4.08 -5.18
CA SER A 153 -4.93 4.07 -6.49
C SER A 153 -4.08 5.35 -6.63
N ALA A 154 -2.79 5.20 -6.46
CA ALA A 154 -1.85 6.32 -6.51
C ALA A 154 -0.50 5.81 -7.02
N ARG A 155 -0.12 6.28 -8.21
CA ARG A 155 1.17 5.97 -8.80
C ARG A 155 2.29 6.70 -8.08
N ALA A 156 3.37 5.99 -7.81
CA ALA A 156 4.63 6.58 -7.40
C ALA A 156 5.80 5.86 -8.09
N ASP A 157 6.69 6.65 -8.70
CA ASP A 157 7.93 6.13 -9.29
C ASP A 157 9.03 6.23 -8.24
N THR A 158 9.68 5.10 -7.94
CA THR A 158 10.74 5.01 -6.93
C THR A 158 11.99 4.39 -7.53
N ALA A 159 13.13 4.52 -6.85
CA ALA A 159 14.37 3.88 -7.27
C ALA A 159 14.27 2.34 -7.31
N MET A 160 13.28 1.75 -6.60
CA MET A 160 13.07 0.30 -6.50
C MET A 160 11.96 -0.22 -7.42
N GLY A 161 11.28 0.67 -8.16
CA GLY A 161 10.18 0.33 -9.07
C GLY A 161 9.01 1.27 -8.97
N ALA A 162 8.07 1.16 -9.93
CA ALA A 162 6.82 1.91 -9.92
C ALA A 162 5.77 1.18 -9.08
N SER A 163 5.06 1.90 -8.20
CA SER A 163 3.90 1.38 -7.46
C SER A 163 2.61 1.95 -8.00
N GLY A 164 1.56 1.15 -8.08
CA GLY A 164 0.22 1.58 -8.50
C GLY A 164 -0.68 1.97 -7.33
N TYR A 165 -0.32 1.57 -6.12
CA TYR A 165 -1.14 1.74 -4.93
C TYR A 165 -0.39 2.41 -3.79
N LEU A 166 -1.16 3.04 -2.89
CA LEU A 166 -0.69 3.68 -1.67
C LEU A 166 -1.52 3.20 -0.48
N ILE A 167 -0.86 2.91 0.64
CA ILE A 167 -1.45 2.84 1.98
C ILE A 167 -0.75 3.87 2.87
N ALA A 168 -1.52 4.83 3.40
CA ALA A 168 -1.04 5.78 4.39
C ALA A 168 -1.41 5.32 5.81
N ASP A 169 -0.51 5.56 6.76
CA ASP A 169 -0.68 5.22 8.18
C ASP A 169 -1.14 3.77 8.41
N PRO A 170 -0.31 2.80 8.00
CA PRO A 170 -0.62 1.39 8.05
C PRO A 170 -0.61 0.83 9.49
N VAL A 171 -1.33 -0.26 9.70
CA VAL A 171 -1.02 -1.22 10.78
C VAL A 171 -0.14 -2.31 10.17
N VAL A 172 1.08 -2.47 10.72
CA VAL A 172 2.06 -3.46 10.26
C VAL A 172 2.26 -4.52 11.32
N GLU A 173 2.05 -5.78 10.97
CA GLU A 173 2.16 -6.95 11.86
C GLU A 173 3.10 -7.98 11.25
N ARG A 174 3.76 -8.79 12.09
CA ARG A 174 4.59 -9.89 11.59
C ARG A 174 3.73 -10.95 10.91
N TYR A 175 4.16 -11.39 9.73
CA TYR A 175 3.56 -12.55 9.09
C TYR A 175 4.05 -13.82 9.81
N VAL A 176 3.12 -14.56 10.41
CA VAL A 176 3.44 -15.85 11.04
C VAL A 176 3.05 -16.95 10.07
N PHE A 177 4.03 -17.68 9.58
CA PHE A 177 3.79 -18.88 8.77
C PHE A 177 3.00 -19.90 9.60
N LYS A 178 1.77 -20.19 9.16
CA LYS A 178 1.06 -21.37 9.66
C LYS A 178 1.43 -22.54 8.73
N PRO A 179 2.12 -23.58 9.22
CA PRO A 179 2.32 -24.79 8.42
C PRO A 179 0.94 -25.29 7.98
N ARG A 180 0.81 -25.63 6.70
CA ARG A 180 -0.38 -26.38 6.27
C ARG A 180 -0.37 -27.72 6.95
N PRO A 181 -1.53 -28.17 7.47
CA PRO A 181 -1.67 -29.52 8.06
C PRO A 181 -1.40 -30.61 7.05
#